data_b845871bc32a8f3e439caf531e7b742a
#
_entry.id   b845871bc32a8f3e439caf531e7b742a
#
_cell.length_a   1.000
_cell.length_b   1.000
_cell.length_c   1.000
_cell.angle_alpha   90.00
_cell.angle_beta   90.00
_cell.angle_gamma   90.00
#
_symmetry.space_group_name_H-M   'P 1'
#
loop_
_entity.id
_entity.type
_entity.pdbx_description
1 polymer ?
#
loop_
_entity_poly.entity_id
_entity_poly.type
_entity_poly.pdbx_seq_one_letter_code
_entity_poly.pdbx_strand_id
1 'polypeptide(L)'
;MLKNKWILQPNYIWMTLMQVMLPVYVYLAWGAELYWWLLAFIFYFLYLCIGNNIGMHRYYSHRYFEMSKPVEYFVAWCAFMACLGSPLSYVNIHNVHHKHNDTPLDPHGRQRGWKSVLFWYHKHLWPCDMVF
;
A
#
# COMPACT_ATOMS: atom_id res chain seq x y z
N MET A 1 8.08 17.24 24.45
CA MET A 1 8.20 15.75 24.37
C MET A 1 6.82 15.16 24.31
N LEU A 2 6.30 14.91 23.11
CA LEU A 2 5.05 14.17 22.94
C LEU A 2 5.36 12.70 23.21
N LYS A 3 4.84 12.19 24.34
CA LYS A 3 4.90 10.77 24.66
C LYS A 3 4.30 9.97 23.50
N ASN A 4 5.05 9.00 22.98
CA ASN A 4 4.63 8.03 21.96
C ASN A 4 3.24 7.48 22.31
N LYS A 5 2.19 8.08 21.77
CA LYS A 5 0.88 7.45 21.75
C LYS A 5 0.90 6.47 20.57
N TRP A 6 0.86 5.20 20.89
CA TRP A 6 0.62 4.14 19.94
C TRP A 6 -0.79 4.34 19.38
N ILE A 7 -0.89 5.03 18.26
CA ILE A 7 -2.16 5.11 17.53
C ILE A 7 -2.19 3.87 16.66
N LEU A 8 -3.06 2.93 17.02
CA LEU A 8 -3.41 1.81 16.14
C LEU A 8 -3.98 2.39 14.87
N GLN A 9 -3.15 2.46 13.83
CA GLN A 9 -3.60 2.92 12.54
C GLN A 9 -4.57 1.89 11.96
N PRO A 10 -5.71 2.28 11.40
CA PRO A 10 -6.66 1.35 10.77
C PRO A 10 -5.99 0.42 9.76
N ASN A 11 -5.00 0.92 9.02
CA ASN A 11 -4.21 0.14 8.06
C ASN A 11 -3.45 -1.03 8.71
N TYR A 12 -2.96 -0.85 9.95
CA TYR A 12 -2.28 -1.93 10.68
C TYR A 12 -3.22 -3.10 10.95
N ILE A 13 -4.41 -2.82 11.46
CA ILE A 13 -5.42 -3.84 11.74
C ILE A 13 -5.81 -4.55 10.45
N TRP A 14 -6.07 -3.79 9.39
CA TRP A 14 -6.47 -4.31 8.09
C TRP A 14 -5.40 -5.23 7.48
N MET A 15 -4.16 -4.78 7.42
CA MET A 15 -3.05 -5.56 6.85
C MET A 15 -2.77 -6.83 7.67
N THR A 16 -2.84 -6.74 9.01
CA THR A 16 -2.69 -7.91 9.88
C THR A 16 -3.82 -8.91 9.64
N LEU A 17 -5.06 -8.43 9.56
CA LEU A 17 -6.22 -9.28 9.27
C LEU A 17 -6.06 -10.02 7.94
N MET A 18 -5.64 -9.31 6.87
CA MET A 18 -5.40 -9.91 5.56
C MET A 18 -4.35 -11.03 5.63
N GLN A 19 -3.26 -10.83 6.37
CA GLN A 19 -2.22 -11.86 6.52
C GLN A 19 -2.69 -13.05 7.34
N VAL A 20 -3.42 -12.83 8.43
CA VAL A 20 -3.97 -13.92 9.26
C VAL A 20 -5.02 -14.73 8.49
N MET A 21 -5.79 -14.08 7.62
CA MET A 21 -6.81 -14.76 6.79
C MET A 21 -6.23 -15.46 5.55
N LEU A 22 -4.94 -15.31 5.25
CA LEU A 22 -4.32 -15.91 4.07
C LEU A 22 -4.54 -17.43 3.96
N PRO A 23 -4.38 -18.26 5.02
CA PRO A 23 -4.67 -19.69 4.93
C PRO A 23 -6.13 -20.00 4.56
N VAL A 24 -7.08 -19.20 5.06
CA VAL A 24 -8.51 -19.32 4.73
C VAL A 24 -8.74 -19.01 3.26
N TYR A 25 -8.13 -17.95 2.74
CA TYR A 25 -8.24 -17.61 1.33
C TYR A 25 -7.65 -18.69 0.43
N VAL A 26 -6.49 -19.27 0.80
CA VAL A 26 -5.88 -20.39 0.06
C VAL A 26 -6.80 -21.59 0.06
N TYR A 27 -7.40 -21.94 1.20
CA TYR A 27 -8.37 -23.04 1.31
C TYR A 27 -9.60 -22.82 0.43
N LEU A 28 -10.20 -21.63 0.48
CA LEU A 28 -11.37 -21.28 -0.34
C LEU A 28 -11.06 -21.25 -1.84
N ALA A 29 -9.85 -20.84 -2.21
CA ALA A 29 -9.42 -20.76 -3.60
C ALA A 29 -9.05 -22.14 -4.19
N TRP A 30 -8.78 -23.15 -3.36
CA TRP A 30 -8.28 -24.47 -3.81
C TRP A 30 -9.18 -25.16 -4.83
N GLY A 31 -10.49 -25.04 -4.70
CA GLY A 31 -11.48 -25.60 -5.62
C GLY A 31 -12.14 -24.58 -6.54
N ALA A 32 -11.59 -23.37 -6.64
CA ALA A 32 -12.21 -22.30 -7.41
C ALA A 32 -12.17 -22.57 -8.93
N GLU A 33 -13.28 -22.32 -9.60
CA GLU A 33 -13.38 -22.46 -11.05
C GLU A 33 -12.55 -21.41 -11.78
N LEU A 34 -12.15 -21.68 -13.02
CA LEU A 34 -11.26 -20.82 -13.81
C LEU A 34 -11.74 -19.38 -13.90
N TYR A 35 -13.03 -19.13 -14.00
CA TYR A 35 -13.57 -17.78 -14.11
C TYR A 35 -13.27 -16.91 -12.87
N TRP A 36 -13.18 -17.49 -11.66
CA TRP A 36 -12.78 -16.78 -10.47
C TRP A 36 -11.31 -16.33 -10.51
N TRP A 37 -10.44 -17.18 -11.08
CA TRP A 37 -9.03 -16.82 -11.27
C TRP A 37 -8.86 -15.72 -12.33
N LEU A 38 -9.65 -15.77 -13.41
CA LEU A 38 -9.67 -14.71 -14.42
C LEU A 38 -10.15 -13.39 -13.82
N LEU A 39 -11.19 -13.43 -13.02
CA LEU A 39 -11.71 -12.24 -12.34
C LEU A 39 -10.69 -11.69 -11.33
N ALA A 40 -10.07 -12.56 -10.54
CA ALA A 40 -9.00 -12.15 -9.61
C ALA A 40 -7.82 -11.51 -10.34
N PHE A 41 -7.43 -12.03 -11.51
CA PHE A 41 -6.38 -11.44 -12.32
C PHE A 41 -6.76 -10.06 -12.85
N ILE A 42 -8.01 -9.86 -13.30
CA ILE A 42 -8.51 -8.55 -13.73
C ILE A 42 -8.45 -7.54 -12.57
N PHE A 43 -8.92 -7.90 -11.40
CA PHE A 43 -8.86 -7.03 -10.23
C PHE A 43 -7.42 -6.76 -9.75
N TYR A 44 -6.56 -7.76 -9.78
CA TYR A 44 -5.13 -7.58 -9.53
C TYR A 44 -4.54 -6.52 -10.47
N PHE A 45 -4.81 -6.65 -11.79
CA PHE A 45 -4.33 -5.70 -12.77
C PHE A 45 -4.87 -4.29 -12.54
N LEU A 46 -6.19 -4.15 -12.31
CA LEU A 46 -6.82 -2.86 -12.07
C LEU A 46 -6.28 -2.18 -10.80
N TYR A 47 -6.18 -2.91 -9.70
CA TYR A 47 -5.87 -2.29 -8.42
C TYR A 47 -4.37 -2.14 -8.18
N LEU A 48 -3.55 -3.14 -8.52
CA LEU A 48 -2.12 -3.07 -8.29
C LEU A 48 -1.36 -2.45 -9.46
N CYS A 49 -1.68 -2.79 -10.70
CA CYS A 49 -0.97 -2.22 -11.84
C CYS A 49 -1.46 -0.79 -12.15
N ILE A 50 -2.76 -0.59 -12.32
CA ILE A 50 -3.31 0.74 -12.63
C ILE A 50 -3.39 1.61 -11.38
N GLY A 51 -4.01 1.13 -10.30
CA GLY A 51 -4.21 1.91 -9.09
C GLY A 51 -2.91 2.23 -8.36
N ASN A 52 -2.12 1.21 -8.01
CA ASN A 52 -0.90 1.42 -7.24
C ASN A 52 0.26 1.93 -8.11
N ASN A 53 0.68 1.17 -9.15
CA ASN A 53 1.88 1.54 -9.90
C ASN A 53 1.70 2.79 -10.76
N ILE A 54 0.61 2.90 -11.52
CA ILE A 54 0.35 4.05 -12.37
C ILE A 54 -0.17 5.22 -11.52
N GLY A 55 -1.19 4.98 -10.70
CA GLY A 55 -1.84 6.01 -9.90
C GLY A 55 -0.96 6.50 -8.75
N MET A 56 -0.83 5.71 -7.68
CA MET A 56 -0.17 6.19 -6.46
C MET A 56 1.30 6.48 -6.66
N HIS A 57 2.03 5.59 -7.35
CA HIS A 57 3.47 5.72 -7.53
C HIS A 57 3.82 6.77 -8.59
N ARG A 58 3.45 6.53 -9.87
CA ARG A 58 3.92 7.38 -10.97
C ARG A 58 3.18 8.71 -11.09
N TYR A 59 1.86 8.72 -10.90
CA TYR A 59 1.07 9.93 -11.05
C TYR A 59 1.08 10.80 -9.80
N TYR A 60 0.62 10.29 -8.65
CA TYR A 60 0.50 11.10 -7.44
C TYR A 60 1.85 11.39 -6.77
N SER A 61 2.79 10.42 -6.74
CA SER A 61 4.08 10.62 -6.06
C SER A 61 5.11 11.30 -6.96
N HIS A 62 5.30 10.80 -8.19
CA HIS A 62 6.35 11.29 -9.07
C HIS A 62 5.91 12.31 -10.12
N ARG A 63 4.60 12.47 -10.34
CA ARG A 63 4.03 13.40 -11.33
C ARG A 63 4.66 13.26 -12.72
N TYR A 64 4.87 12.03 -13.17
CA TYR A 64 5.55 11.75 -14.44
C TYR A 64 4.74 12.16 -15.69
N PHE A 65 3.42 12.29 -15.57
CA PHE A 65 2.52 12.62 -16.67
C PHE A 65 1.24 13.27 -16.13
N GLU A 66 0.47 13.85 -17.04
CA GLU A 66 -0.82 14.43 -16.75
C GLU A 66 -1.95 13.51 -17.23
N MET A 67 -3.09 13.55 -16.55
CA MET A 67 -4.29 12.81 -16.91
C MET A 67 -5.48 13.76 -17.08
N SER A 68 -6.41 13.41 -17.98
CA SER A 68 -7.71 14.05 -17.99
C SER A 68 -8.50 13.70 -16.72
N LYS A 69 -9.40 14.57 -16.28
CA LYS A 69 -10.14 14.37 -15.03
C LYS A 69 -10.91 13.04 -14.94
N PRO A 70 -11.60 12.56 -16.01
CA PRO A 70 -12.26 11.26 -15.94
C PRO A 70 -11.28 10.09 -15.70
N VAL A 71 -10.10 10.14 -16.33
CA VAL A 71 -9.05 9.12 -16.16
C VAL A 71 -8.47 9.19 -14.76
N GLU A 72 -8.22 10.40 -14.26
CA GLU A 72 -7.74 10.63 -12.88
C GLU A 72 -8.70 10.03 -11.84
N TYR A 73 -10.01 10.26 -11.99
CA TYR A 73 -11.01 9.67 -11.08
C TYR A 73 -11.05 8.15 -11.15
N PHE A 74 -10.95 7.58 -12.34
CA PHE A 74 -10.89 6.13 -12.50
C PHE A 74 -9.64 5.53 -11.85
N VAL A 75 -8.47 6.13 -12.07
CA VAL A 75 -7.21 5.71 -11.47
C VAL A 75 -7.23 5.90 -9.96
N ALA A 76 -7.81 7.00 -9.44
CA ALA A 76 -8.00 7.21 -8.01
C ALA A 76 -8.89 6.14 -7.37
N TRP A 77 -9.96 5.74 -8.06
CA TRP A 77 -10.82 4.65 -7.62
C TRP A 77 -10.06 3.32 -7.57
N CYS A 78 -9.31 2.97 -8.63
CA CYS A 78 -8.46 1.79 -8.64
C CYS A 78 -7.42 1.82 -7.50
N ALA A 79 -6.80 2.99 -7.25
CA ALA A 79 -5.84 3.19 -6.18
C ALA A 79 -6.45 2.98 -4.79
N PHE A 80 -7.67 3.49 -4.58
CA PHE A 80 -8.42 3.27 -3.34
C PHE A 80 -8.74 1.79 -3.11
N MET A 81 -9.17 1.08 -4.17
CA MET A 81 -9.50 -0.34 -4.12
C MET A 81 -8.27 -1.24 -3.92
N ALA A 82 -7.05 -0.75 -4.15
CA ALA A 82 -5.82 -1.46 -3.81
C ALA A 82 -5.59 -1.63 -2.30
N CYS A 83 -6.38 -0.95 -1.45
CA CYS A 83 -6.35 -1.03 0.01
C CYS A 83 -4.98 -0.73 0.66
N LEU A 84 -4.14 0.05 -0.02
CA LEU A 84 -2.80 0.44 0.46
C LEU A 84 -2.80 1.76 1.26
N GLY A 85 -3.97 2.23 1.64
CA GLY A 85 -4.18 3.51 2.30
C GLY A 85 -4.65 4.62 1.34
N SER A 86 -4.73 5.85 1.84
CA SER A 86 -5.08 6.98 0.98
C SER A 86 -3.93 7.37 0.07
N PRO A 87 -4.17 7.97 -1.11
CA PRO A 87 -3.11 8.50 -1.96
C PRO A 87 -2.17 9.46 -1.23
N LEU A 88 -2.68 10.30 -0.34
CA LEU A 88 -1.85 11.21 0.48
C LEU A 88 -0.91 10.45 1.41
N SER A 89 -1.43 9.42 2.10
CA SER A 89 -0.61 8.59 2.99
C SER A 89 0.48 7.87 2.21
N TYR A 90 0.11 7.31 1.05
CA TYR A 90 1.07 6.61 0.18
C TYR A 90 2.18 7.56 -0.30
N VAL A 91 1.81 8.74 -0.84
CA VAL A 91 2.77 9.74 -1.34
C VAL A 91 3.75 10.16 -0.25
N ASN A 92 3.26 10.42 0.97
CA ASN A 92 4.11 10.81 2.09
C ASN A 92 5.11 9.69 2.45
N ILE A 93 4.63 8.46 2.59
CA ILE A 93 5.47 7.30 2.88
C ILE A 93 6.53 7.10 1.79
N HIS A 94 6.12 7.21 0.55
CA HIS A 94 6.97 7.03 -0.61
C HIS A 94 8.04 8.11 -0.72
N ASN A 95 7.70 9.36 -0.44
CA ASN A 95 8.66 10.47 -0.39
C ASN A 95 9.68 10.30 0.73
N VAL A 96 9.26 9.82 1.91
CA VAL A 96 10.19 9.49 3.01
C VAL A 96 11.11 8.35 2.62
N HIS A 97 10.60 7.32 1.95
CA HIS A 97 11.41 6.23 1.40
C HIS A 97 12.49 6.76 0.45
N HIS A 98 12.13 7.57 -0.54
CA HIS A 98 13.11 8.15 -1.46
C HIS A 98 14.16 9.03 -0.77
N LYS A 99 13.75 9.82 0.23
CA LYS A 99 14.64 10.69 0.98
C LYS A 99 15.63 9.92 1.86
N HIS A 100 15.21 8.77 2.39
CA HIS A 100 15.97 8.00 3.38
C HIS A 100 16.31 6.59 2.92
N ASN A 101 16.30 6.35 1.60
CA ASN A 101 16.53 5.03 1.02
C ASN A 101 17.74 4.32 1.64
N ASP A 102 17.54 3.06 2.03
CA ASP A 102 18.53 2.19 2.66
C ASP A 102 19.12 2.70 3.99
N THR A 103 18.54 3.72 4.62
CA THR A 103 18.92 4.16 5.98
C THR A 103 18.00 3.56 7.04
N PRO A 104 18.34 3.67 8.35
CA PRO A 104 17.44 3.25 9.44
C PRO A 104 16.09 3.96 9.49
N LEU A 105 15.97 5.12 8.83
CA LEU A 105 14.75 5.92 8.73
C LEU A 105 13.88 5.52 7.55
N ASP A 106 14.37 4.66 6.64
CA ASP A 106 13.60 4.17 5.51
C ASP A 106 12.43 3.28 5.99
N PRO A 107 11.18 3.65 5.68
CA PRO A 107 10.03 2.82 6.03
C PRO A 107 10.07 1.43 5.41
N HIS A 108 10.66 1.28 4.24
CA HIS A 108 10.78 0.03 3.49
C HIS A 108 12.19 -0.56 3.51
N GLY A 109 13.10 -0.01 4.33
CA GLY A 109 14.51 -0.36 4.35
C GLY A 109 14.76 -1.85 4.52
N ARG A 110 15.57 -2.41 3.63
CA ARG A 110 15.94 -3.84 3.63
C ARG A 110 16.85 -4.26 4.80
N GLN A 111 17.28 -3.31 5.62
CA GLN A 111 18.09 -3.60 6.82
C GLN A 111 17.45 -4.59 7.79
N ARG A 112 16.14 -4.82 7.67
CA ARG A 112 15.37 -5.76 8.49
C ARG A 112 15.21 -7.13 7.82
N GLY A 113 15.83 -7.35 6.65
CA GLY A 113 15.70 -8.58 5.87
C GLY A 113 14.25 -8.85 5.44
N TRP A 114 13.87 -10.13 5.36
CA TRP A 114 12.53 -10.56 4.95
C TRP A 114 11.38 -9.98 5.81
N LYS A 115 11.66 -9.61 7.06
CA LYS A 115 10.68 -8.97 7.96
C LYS A 115 10.24 -7.60 7.47
N SER A 116 11.09 -6.88 6.72
CA SER A 116 10.70 -5.59 6.15
C SER A 116 9.70 -5.74 5.01
N VAL A 117 9.66 -6.88 4.34
CA VAL A 117 8.68 -7.16 3.29
C VAL A 117 7.32 -7.52 3.85
N LEU A 118 7.28 -8.41 4.87
CA LEU A 118 6.02 -8.92 5.42
C LEU A 118 5.43 -8.04 6.52
N PHE A 119 6.27 -7.35 7.29
CA PHE A 119 5.87 -6.64 8.50
C PHE A 119 6.33 -5.17 8.52
N TRP A 120 6.54 -4.55 7.37
CA TRP A 120 6.99 -3.17 7.26
C TRP A 120 6.08 -2.20 8.02
N TYR A 121 4.78 -2.42 8.00
CA TYR A 121 3.77 -1.59 8.63
C TYR A 121 3.70 -1.74 10.16
N HIS A 122 4.35 -2.75 10.76
CA HIS A 122 4.33 -2.96 12.21
C HIS A 122 5.25 -2.02 13.00
N LYS A 123 6.22 -1.37 12.38
CA LYS A 123 7.24 -0.57 13.08
C LYS A 123 7.16 0.93 12.87
N HIS A 124 6.26 1.39 12.03
CA HIS A 124 6.17 2.82 11.72
C HIS A 124 5.10 3.50 12.53
N LEU A 125 5.48 3.91 13.72
CA LEU A 125 4.95 5.10 14.34
C LEU A 125 5.51 6.27 13.53
N TRP A 126 4.69 6.82 12.64
CA TRP A 126 5.01 8.07 11.98
C TRP A 126 4.97 9.15 13.05
N PRO A 127 6.04 9.93 13.23
CA PRO A 127 5.91 11.18 13.95
C PRO A 127 4.81 11.99 13.27
N CYS A 128 3.84 12.49 14.03
CA CYS A 128 2.73 13.29 13.48
C CYS A 128 3.19 14.51 12.69
N ASP A 129 4.41 14.94 12.89
CA ASP A 129 5.12 16.03 12.25
C ASP A 129 5.57 15.73 10.81
N MET A 130 5.51 14.48 10.35
CA MET A 130 5.81 14.11 8.95
C MET A 130 4.56 13.96 8.06
N VAL A 131 3.37 14.28 8.57
CA VAL A 131 2.10 14.04 7.86
C VAL A 131 1.62 15.27 7.07
N PHE A 132 2.30 16.42 7.18
CA PHE A 132 1.90 17.65 6.46
C PHE A 132 3.09 18.47 6.01
#